data_9c9ce9fd288c48aab351175ca67c9f0d
#
_entry.id   9c9ce9fd288c48aab351175ca67c9f0d
#
_cell.length_a   1.000
_cell.length_b   1.000
_cell.length_c   1.000
_cell.angle_alpha   90.00
_cell.angle_beta   90.00
_cell.angle_gamma   90.00
#
_symmetry.space_group_name_H-M   'P 1'
#
loop_
_entity.id
_entity.type
_entity.pdbx_description
1 polymer ?
#
loop_
_entity_poly.entity_id
_entity_poly.type
_entity_poly.pdbx_seq_one_letter_code
_entity_poly.pdbx_strand_id
1 'polypeptide(L)'
;IGIVLFDKKIQKYIELKTKTVGYRVMLDRINKDEFCNEVKWKVIKKAIKFIINLFALTISANLMIIPVMMFNFNTISLTFWVSNIIAGPFIGIIMILGFIVYVVSIFSMNIANIIAMPLNILIQILLKIAEVCSKLPGSSIIAKTPNVVEIMSYYIIIFGCIFYRDILNKFRIKKEIKYIVICILIINICLGLIENIGIKNLRIYFVDVGQGDCTLIRTPHNKTVIIDGGGSEKDDGFDVGEKTLLPYLLDRRIKKIDYMMISHFDSDHIGGLLYILENISVDNVIISKQGKMSANYNYFKNIIKGKKINVIMVKEGDRVHVDKNIYFDILFPEDTLINSNILNNNSIVAKLHYNKVSMIFTGDIESIAEKQIINKYVGTKKLKTTILKVAHHGSKSSSIQSILNLMQPEIALIGVGSKNTFGHPNSGVLERLKNMETKIYRTDNNGEIEIEINSKGKIKVNTKIN
;
A
#
# COMPACT_ATOMS: atom_id res chain seq x y z
N ILE A 1 1.76 -26.80 9.42
CA ILE A 1 3.18 -27.23 9.31
C ILE A 1 3.99 -26.65 10.48
N GLY A 2 4.00 -25.32 10.72
CA GLY A 2 4.77 -24.67 11.80
C GLY A 2 4.49 -25.28 13.18
N ILE A 3 3.23 -25.52 13.52
CA ILE A 3 2.83 -26.13 14.77
C ILE A 3 3.42 -27.53 14.92
N VAL A 4 3.29 -28.37 13.90
CA VAL A 4 3.77 -29.77 13.95
C VAL A 4 5.30 -29.84 14.07
N LEU A 5 6.02 -28.95 13.40
CA LEU A 5 7.49 -28.99 13.33
C LEU A 5 8.18 -28.28 14.50
N PHE A 6 7.61 -27.22 15.02
CA PHE A 6 8.33 -26.28 15.89
C PHE A 6 7.81 -26.24 17.31
N ASP A 7 6.53 -26.51 17.54
CA ASP A 7 5.89 -26.34 18.85
C ASP A 7 6.65 -27.06 19.98
N LYS A 8 6.91 -28.35 19.84
CA LYS A 8 7.65 -29.13 20.86
C LYS A 8 9.07 -28.60 21.14
N LYS A 9 9.77 -28.09 20.09
CA LYS A 9 11.12 -27.58 20.22
C LYS A 9 11.11 -26.21 20.91
N ILE A 10 10.17 -25.35 20.59
CA ILE A 10 9.98 -24.05 21.21
C ILE A 10 9.52 -24.20 22.65
N GLN A 11 8.58 -25.08 22.95
CA GLN A 11 8.17 -25.43 24.31
C GLN A 11 9.36 -25.86 25.16
N LYS A 12 10.16 -26.82 24.68
CA LYS A 12 11.36 -27.30 25.39
C LYS A 12 12.38 -26.20 25.63
N TYR A 13 12.56 -25.29 24.68
CA TYR A 13 13.47 -24.14 24.83
C TYR A 13 12.97 -23.15 25.87
N ILE A 14 11.68 -22.82 25.86
CA ILE A 14 11.05 -21.92 26.84
C ILE A 14 11.10 -22.58 28.23
N GLU A 15 10.75 -23.86 28.37
CA GLU A 15 10.84 -24.57 29.65
C GLU A 15 12.28 -24.61 30.22
N LEU A 16 13.29 -24.79 29.38
CA LEU A 16 14.70 -24.76 29.81
C LEU A 16 15.12 -23.37 30.31
N LYS A 17 14.68 -22.30 29.63
CA LYS A 17 15.00 -20.93 30.04
C LYS A 17 14.23 -20.48 31.29
N THR A 18 12.97 -20.83 31.40
CA THR A 18 12.15 -20.52 32.58
C THR A 18 12.63 -21.26 33.83
N LYS A 19 13.17 -22.48 33.71
CA LYS A 19 13.81 -23.20 34.79
C LYS A 19 15.09 -22.55 35.33
N THR A 20 15.79 -21.75 34.49
CA THR A 20 17.12 -21.22 34.87
C THR A 20 17.10 -19.86 35.57
N VAL A 21 16.10 -19.01 35.39
CA VAL A 21 16.16 -17.61 35.90
C VAL A 21 14.99 -17.21 36.80
N GLY A 22 13.76 -17.54 36.45
CA GLY A 22 12.56 -17.08 37.18
C GLY A 22 11.98 -18.12 38.12
N TYR A 23 12.03 -19.37 37.71
CA TYR A 23 11.39 -20.49 38.41
C TYR A 23 12.12 -20.86 39.71
N ARG A 24 13.46 -20.74 39.77
CA ARG A 24 14.22 -20.95 41.01
C ARG A 24 13.92 -19.89 42.07
N VAL A 25 13.94 -18.62 41.69
CA VAL A 25 13.68 -17.50 42.62
C VAL A 25 12.24 -17.56 43.16
N MET A 26 11.30 -18.01 42.36
CA MET A 26 9.91 -18.16 42.75
C MET A 26 9.71 -19.41 43.63
N LEU A 27 10.36 -20.51 43.31
CA LEU A 27 10.32 -21.75 44.12
C LEU A 27 10.99 -21.58 45.49
N ASP A 28 12.10 -20.85 45.61
CA ASP A 28 12.81 -20.62 46.90
C ASP A 28 12.00 -19.71 47.84
N ARG A 29 11.19 -18.80 47.33
CA ARG A 29 10.24 -18.00 48.15
C ARG A 29 9.04 -18.81 48.64
N ILE A 30 8.64 -19.83 47.91
CA ILE A 30 7.43 -20.63 48.10
C ILE A 30 7.63 -21.80 49.07
N ASN A 31 8.84 -22.34 49.13
CA ASN A 31 9.17 -23.42 50.09
C ASN A 31 9.20 -22.96 51.53
N LYS A 32 8.98 -21.68 51.83
CA LYS A 32 8.96 -21.13 53.18
C LYS A 32 7.57 -21.07 53.82
N ASP A 33 6.47 -21.25 53.08
CA ASP A 33 5.11 -21.25 53.63
C ASP A 33 4.48 -22.65 53.53
N GLU A 34 4.58 -23.40 54.57
CA GLU A 34 4.07 -24.78 54.65
C GLU A 34 2.53 -24.85 54.79
N PHE A 35 1.95 -25.84 54.12
CA PHE A 35 0.69 -26.50 54.37
C PHE A 35 -0.63 -26.03 53.68
N CYS A 36 -0.82 -24.83 53.23
CA CYS A 36 -2.09 -24.46 52.53
C CYS A 36 -2.02 -24.47 50.98
N ASN A 37 -0.89 -24.90 50.41
CA ASN A 37 -0.48 -24.46 49.06
C ASN A 37 -0.38 -25.55 47.97
N GLU A 38 -0.44 -26.86 48.26
CA GLU A 38 -0.19 -27.88 47.21
C GLU A 38 -1.23 -27.86 46.08
N VAL A 39 -2.50 -27.67 46.40
CA VAL A 39 -3.57 -27.64 45.40
C VAL A 39 -3.51 -26.35 44.58
N LYS A 40 -3.33 -25.19 45.24
CA LYS A 40 -3.15 -23.91 44.56
C LYS A 40 -1.94 -23.92 43.64
N TRP A 41 -0.82 -24.53 44.09
CA TRP A 41 0.40 -24.67 43.28
C TRP A 41 0.27 -25.60 42.10
N LYS A 42 -0.43 -26.70 42.24
CA LYS A 42 -0.73 -27.60 41.11
C LYS A 42 -1.57 -26.86 40.04
N VAL A 43 -2.55 -26.06 40.45
CA VAL A 43 -3.38 -25.25 39.55
C VAL A 43 -2.55 -24.16 38.88
N ILE A 44 -1.74 -23.40 39.61
CA ILE A 44 -0.88 -22.35 39.07
C ILE A 44 0.16 -22.93 38.07
N LYS A 45 0.82 -24.03 38.42
CA LYS A 45 1.76 -24.72 37.51
C LYS A 45 1.07 -25.18 36.22
N LYS A 46 -0.17 -25.69 36.32
CA LYS A 46 -0.96 -26.13 35.17
C LYS A 46 -1.35 -24.92 34.31
N ALA A 47 -1.74 -23.81 34.93
CA ALA A 47 -2.07 -22.57 34.22
C ALA A 47 -0.84 -21.94 33.51
N ILE A 48 0.31 -21.86 34.19
CA ILE A 48 1.55 -21.38 33.59
C ILE A 48 1.97 -22.27 32.42
N LYS A 49 1.92 -23.58 32.58
CA LYS A 49 2.24 -24.52 31.50
C LYS A 49 1.28 -24.36 30.29
N PHE A 50 0.01 -24.15 30.57
CA PHE A 50 -0.99 -23.88 29.53
C PHE A 50 -0.68 -22.60 28.76
N ILE A 51 -0.34 -21.49 29.45
CA ILE A 51 0.05 -20.21 28.83
C ILE A 51 1.32 -20.38 28.00
N ILE A 52 2.34 -21.07 28.53
CA ILE A 52 3.59 -21.35 27.80
C ILE A 52 3.30 -22.15 26.52
N ASN A 53 2.43 -23.14 26.59
CA ASN A 53 2.07 -23.95 25.44
C ASN A 53 1.32 -23.11 24.37
N LEU A 54 0.35 -22.26 24.79
CA LEU A 54 -0.33 -21.35 23.89
C LEU A 54 0.64 -20.36 23.24
N PHE A 55 1.57 -19.82 24.00
CA PHE A 55 2.59 -18.90 23.49
C PHE A 55 3.53 -19.59 22.49
N ALA A 56 4.01 -20.79 22.80
CA ALA A 56 4.85 -21.57 21.90
C ALA A 56 4.10 -21.94 20.61
N LEU A 57 2.84 -22.36 20.72
CA LEU A 57 1.96 -22.67 19.60
C LEU A 57 1.78 -21.45 18.70
N THR A 58 1.49 -20.29 19.31
CA THR A 58 1.30 -19.02 18.61
C THR A 58 2.56 -18.60 17.85
N ILE A 59 3.73 -18.65 18.49
CA ILE A 59 5.01 -18.34 17.82
C ILE A 59 5.28 -19.31 16.68
N SER A 60 5.08 -20.60 16.91
CA SER A 60 5.33 -21.64 15.89
C SER A 60 4.48 -21.47 14.65
N ALA A 61 3.22 -21.10 14.83
CA ALA A 61 2.30 -20.81 13.72
C ALA A 61 2.72 -19.55 12.97
N ASN A 62 2.99 -18.45 13.70
CA ASN A 62 3.30 -17.17 13.09
C ASN A 62 4.65 -17.14 12.37
N LEU A 63 5.68 -17.83 12.88
CA LEU A 63 6.96 -17.96 12.18
C LEU A 63 6.81 -18.51 10.77
N MET A 64 5.82 -19.39 10.53
CA MET A 64 5.58 -19.91 9.18
C MET A 64 4.67 -19.02 8.34
N ILE A 65 3.85 -18.18 8.97
CA ILE A 65 2.85 -17.36 8.28
C ILE A 65 3.40 -15.98 7.91
N ILE A 66 4.39 -15.44 8.65
CA ILE A 66 4.92 -14.08 8.44
C ILE A 66 5.22 -13.77 6.96
N PRO A 67 5.99 -14.57 6.19
CA PRO A 67 6.28 -14.24 4.80
C PRO A 67 5.02 -14.22 3.91
N VAL A 68 4.05 -15.11 4.21
CA VAL A 68 2.77 -15.18 3.51
C VAL A 68 1.93 -13.93 3.81
N MET A 69 1.90 -13.48 5.06
CA MET A 69 1.22 -12.25 5.47
C MET A 69 1.85 -11.02 4.81
N MET A 70 3.17 -10.94 4.79
CA MET A 70 3.88 -9.87 4.09
C MET A 70 3.58 -9.86 2.59
N PHE A 71 3.51 -11.05 1.97
CA PHE A 71 3.27 -11.17 0.54
C PHE A 71 1.84 -10.79 0.13
N ASN A 72 0.83 -11.19 0.92
CA ASN A 72 -0.57 -10.99 0.55
C ASN A 72 -1.20 -9.72 1.14
N PHE A 73 -0.72 -9.26 2.31
CA PHE A 73 -1.35 -8.17 3.06
C PHE A 73 -0.40 -7.00 3.36
N ASN A 74 0.88 -7.11 3.02
CA ASN A 74 1.89 -6.09 3.27
C ASN A 74 1.99 -5.63 4.74
N THR A 75 1.54 -6.45 5.67
CA THR A 75 1.52 -6.14 7.10
C THR A 75 2.04 -7.31 7.95
N ILE A 76 2.68 -6.95 9.06
CA ILE A 76 3.06 -7.90 10.11
C ILE A 76 2.36 -7.42 11.38
N SER A 77 1.46 -8.24 11.92
CA SER A 77 0.85 -7.96 13.23
C SER A 77 1.89 -8.17 14.33
N LEU A 78 2.02 -7.21 15.24
CA LEU A 78 2.86 -7.34 16.44
C LEU A 78 2.05 -7.78 17.66
N THR A 79 0.73 -7.63 17.62
CA THR A 79 -0.19 -8.01 18.70
C THR A 79 -0.74 -9.43 18.56
N PHE A 80 -0.32 -10.18 17.54
CA PHE A 80 -0.83 -11.54 17.27
C PHE A 80 -0.73 -12.48 18.46
N TRP A 81 0.31 -12.34 19.29
CA TRP A 81 0.50 -13.19 20.45
C TRP A 81 -0.52 -12.89 21.56
N VAL A 82 -0.90 -11.60 21.76
CA VAL A 82 -1.94 -11.20 22.70
C VAL A 82 -3.29 -11.70 22.24
N SER A 83 -3.66 -11.39 21.00
CA SER A 83 -4.95 -11.78 20.44
C SER A 83 -5.13 -13.30 20.43
N ASN A 84 -4.10 -14.07 20.04
CA ASN A 84 -4.18 -15.53 20.00
C ASN A 84 -4.22 -16.19 21.39
N ILE A 85 -3.52 -15.64 22.38
CA ILE A 85 -3.61 -16.14 23.76
C ILE A 85 -5.04 -15.95 24.31
N ILE A 86 -5.64 -14.79 24.03
CA ILE A 86 -7.00 -14.48 24.50
C ILE A 86 -8.04 -15.25 23.69
N ALA A 87 -7.90 -15.30 22.37
CA ALA A 87 -8.87 -15.95 21.46
C ALA A 87 -8.78 -17.46 21.46
N GLY A 88 -7.58 -18.04 21.69
CA GLY A 88 -7.31 -19.48 21.58
C GLY A 88 -8.29 -20.38 22.32
N PRO A 89 -8.65 -20.11 23.61
CA PRO A 89 -9.63 -20.89 24.35
C PRO A 89 -11.03 -20.91 23.72
N PHE A 90 -11.44 -19.82 23.05
CA PHE A 90 -12.76 -19.70 22.42
C PHE A 90 -12.88 -20.44 21.11
N ILE A 91 -11.78 -20.56 20.35
CA ILE A 91 -11.79 -21.17 19.00
C ILE A 91 -12.27 -22.62 19.07
N GLY A 92 -11.80 -23.41 20.04
CA GLY A 92 -12.24 -24.80 20.21
C GLY A 92 -13.74 -24.91 20.49
N ILE A 93 -14.28 -24.05 21.37
CA ILE A 93 -15.71 -24.01 21.70
C ILE A 93 -16.54 -23.61 20.48
N ILE A 94 -16.10 -22.58 19.75
CA ILE A 94 -16.77 -22.09 18.53
C ILE A 94 -16.82 -23.19 17.48
N MET A 95 -15.73 -23.94 17.28
CA MET A 95 -15.70 -25.04 16.32
C MET A 95 -16.68 -26.16 16.70
N ILE A 96 -16.72 -26.57 17.97
CA ILE A 96 -17.64 -27.60 18.46
C ILE A 96 -19.09 -27.15 18.30
N LEU A 97 -19.42 -25.94 18.77
CA LEU A 97 -20.77 -25.39 18.63
C LEU A 97 -21.18 -25.22 17.17
N GLY A 98 -20.26 -24.75 16.32
CA GLY A 98 -20.51 -24.62 14.88
C GLY A 98 -20.82 -25.95 14.21
N PHE A 99 -20.08 -27.00 14.58
CA PHE A 99 -20.36 -28.35 14.10
C PHE A 99 -21.72 -28.87 14.59
N ILE A 100 -22.06 -28.64 15.86
CA ILE A 100 -23.37 -29.04 16.42
C ILE A 100 -24.51 -28.30 15.70
N VAL A 101 -24.37 -26.98 15.49
CA VAL A 101 -25.37 -26.18 14.74
C VAL A 101 -25.55 -26.74 13.33
N TYR A 102 -24.44 -27.06 12.63
CA TYR A 102 -24.49 -27.66 11.29
C TYR A 102 -25.25 -28.98 11.29
N VAL A 103 -24.91 -29.92 12.18
CA VAL A 103 -25.57 -31.23 12.23
C VAL A 103 -27.06 -31.11 12.60
N VAL A 104 -27.40 -30.26 13.60
CA VAL A 104 -28.79 -30.07 14.04
C VAL A 104 -29.62 -29.36 12.97
N SER A 105 -29.02 -28.49 12.15
CA SER A 105 -29.73 -27.78 11.07
C SER A 105 -30.27 -28.73 9.99
N ILE A 106 -29.67 -29.93 9.82
CA ILE A 106 -30.15 -30.97 8.91
C ILE A 106 -31.49 -31.52 9.37
N PHE A 107 -31.74 -31.57 10.68
CA PHE A 107 -32.95 -32.12 11.27
C PHE A 107 -33.99 -31.07 11.63
N SER A 108 -33.57 -29.94 12.18
CA SER A 108 -34.45 -28.85 12.59
C SER A 108 -33.74 -27.50 12.62
N MET A 109 -34.13 -26.60 11.70
CA MET A 109 -33.61 -25.23 11.63
C MET A 109 -33.97 -24.42 12.88
N ASN A 110 -35.15 -24.64 13.47
CA ASN A 110 -35.58 -23.91 14.68
C ASN A 110 -34.67 -24.22 15.89
N ILE A 111 -34.33 -25.50 16.08
CA ILE A 111 -33.40 -25.90 17.16
C ILE A 111 -31.99 -25.42 16.87
N ALA A 112 -31.53 -25.51 15.63
CA ALA A 112 -30.24 -25.01 15.21
C ALA A 112 -30.08 -23.52 15.49
N ASN A 113 -31.12 -22.70 15.23
CA ASN A 113 -31.10 -21.27 15.50
C ASN A 113 -30.95 -20.96 17.01
N ILE A 114 -31.58 -21.76 17.89
CA ILE A 114 -31.41 -21.59 19.35
C ILE A 114 -29.94 -21.87 19.76
N ILE A 115 -29.33 -22.91 19.24
CA ILE A 115 -27.92 -23.26 19.52
C ILE A 115 -26.96 -22.26 18.86
N ALA A 116 -27.33 -21.64 17.75
CA ALA A 116 -26.55 -20.62 17.09
C ALA A 116 -26.46 -19.29 17.89
N MET A 117 -27.41 -19.01 18.79
CA MET A 117 -27.36 -17.78 19.60
C MET A 117 -26.08 -17.65 20.44
N PRO A 118 -25.71 -18.61 21.32
CA PRO A 118 -24.47 -18.53 22.08
C PRO A 118 -23.23 -18.59 21.17
N LEU A 119 -23.27 -19.31 20.05
CA LEU A 119 -22.20 -19.31 19.07
C LEU A 119 -21.96 -17.91 18.50
N ASN A 120 -23.03 -17.20 18.12
CA ASN A 120 -22.94 -15.85 17.60
C ASN A 120 -22.34 -14.88 18.63
N ILE A 121 -22.73 -14.98 19.91
CA ILE A 121 -22.14 -14.17 20.98
C ILE A 121 -20.63 -14.40 21.09
N LEU A 122 -20.19 -15.67 21.06
CA LEU A 122 -18.76 -16.00 21.12
C LEU A 122 -17.98 -15.46 19.91
N ILE A 123 -18.56 -15.51 18.72
CA ILE A 123 -17.96 -14.95 17.50
C ILE A 123 -17.84 -13.44 17.63
N GLN A 124 -18.89 -12.74 18.10
CA GLN A 124 -18.85 -11.29 18.31
C GLN A 124 -17.78 -10.87 19.34
N ILE A 125 -17.65 -11.64 20.44
CA ILE A 125 -16.59 -11.40 21.43
C ILE A 125 -15.21 -11.54 20.75
N LEU A 126 -15.01 -12.57 19.94
CA LEU A 126 -13.75 -12.83 19.23
C LEU A 126 -13.42 -11.72 18.24
N LEU A 127 -14.40 -11.25 17.47
CA LEU A 127 -14.26 -10.11 16.57
C LEU A 127 -13.92 -8.83 17.33
N LYS A 128 -14.54 -8.61 18.50
CA LYS A 128 -14.25 -7.45 19.36
C LYS A 128 -12.83 -7.48 19.92
N ILE A 129 -12.34 -8.67 20.31
CA ILE A 129 -10.95 -8.86 20.75
C ILE A 129 -9.99 -8.48 19.61
N ALA A 130 -10.25 -8.97 18.38
CA ALA A 130 -9.43 -8.65 17.21
C ALA A 130 -9.42 -7.15 16.91
N GLU A 131 -10.59 -6.50 16.94
CA GLU A 131 -10.74 -5.06 16.76
C GLU A 131 -9.94 -4.26 17.79
N VAL A 132 -10.05 -4.60 19.08
CA VAL A 132 -9.31 -3.91 20.15
C VAL A 132 -7.81 -4.10 19.97
N CYS A 133 -7.35 -5.33 19.67
CA CYS A 133 -5.94 -5.61 19.43
C CYS A 133 -5.39 -4.88 18.19
N SER A 134 -6.19 -4.69 17.14
CA SER A 134 -5.78 -3.98 15.93
C SER A 134 -5.62 -2.47 16.15
N LYS A 135 -6.38 -1.90 17.09
CA LYS A 135 -6.34 -0.46 17.45
C LYS A 135 -5.23 -0.09 18.43
N LEU A 136 -4.49 -1.06 18.97
CA LEU A 136 -3.38 -0.78 19.86
C LEU A 136 -2.25 -0.05 19.11
N PRO A 137 -1.62 0.97 19.72
CA PRO A 137 -0.47 1.63 19.12
C PRO A 137 0.63 0.62 18.76
N GLY A 138 1.09 0.64 17.50
CA GLY A 138 2.09 -0.32 17.04
C GLY A 138 1.57 -1.76 16.86
N SER A 139 0.26 -1.96 16.71
CA SER A 139 -0.35 -3.29 16.50
C SER A 139 0.16 -3.99 15.25
N SER A 140 0.55 -3.23 14.23
CA SER A 140 1.05 -3.75 12.96
C SER A 140 2.18 -2.90 12.40
N ILE A 141 3.03 -3.52 11.59
CA ILE A 141 4.08 -2.86 10.81
C ILE A 141 3.79 -3.08 9.33
N ILE A 142 3.81 -1.99 8.55
CA ILE A 142 3.73 -2.06 7.09
C ILE A 142 5.05 -2.60 6.55
N ALA A 143 4.98 -3.67 5.77
CA ALA A 143 6.11 -4.37 5.18
C ALA A 143 6.03 -4.36 3.66
N LYS A 144 7.19 -4.21 2.98
CA LYS A 144 7.26 -4.41 1.53
C LYS A 144 6.97 -5.86 1.18
N THR A 145 6.42 -6.10 0.00
CA THR A 145 6.25 -7.46 -0.53
C THR A 145 7.61 -8.14 -0.68
N PRO A 146 7.84 -9.28 0.00
CA PRO A 146 9.09 -10.00 -0.10
C PRO A 146 9.18 -10.71 -1.46
N ASN A 147 10.37 -10.73 -2.07
CA ASN A 147 10.61 -11.54 -3.25
C ASN A 147 10.82 -13.03 -2.90
N VAL A 148 10.82 -13.87 -3.93
CA VAL A 148 10.99 -15.32 -3.76
C VAL A 148 12.30 -15.68 -3.02
N VAL A 149 13.40 -14.95 -3.29
CA VAL A 149 14.69 -15.22 -2.63
C VAL A 149 14.64 -14.84 -1.15
N GLU A 150 13.99 -13.73 -0.79
CA GLU A 150 13.78 -13.33 0.61
C GLU A 150 12.94 -14.36 1.36
N ILE A 151 11.85 -14.84 0.75
CA ILE A 151 10.98 -15.88 1.32
C ILE A 151 11.77 -17.18 1.53
N MET A 152 12.49 -17.64 0.53
CA MET A 152 13.31 -18.86 0.63
C MET A 152 14.40 -18.70 1.70
N SER A 153 15.10 -17.57 1.72
CA SER A 153 16.13 -17.27 2.71
C SER A 153 15.57 -17.28 4.12
N TYR A 154 14.41 -16.67 4.32
CA TYR A 154 13.71 -16.68 5.60
C TYR A 154 13.46 -18.12 6.09
N TYR A 155 12.86 -18.97 5.25
CA TYR A 155 12.59 -20.36 5.65
C TYR A 155 13.88 -21.15 5.88
N ILE A 156 14.90 -21.00 5.05
CA ILE A 156 16.20 -21.67 5.25
C ILE A 156 16.80 -21.26 6.61
N ILE A 157 16.76 -19.99 6.96
CA ILE A 157 17.26 -19.50 8.26
C ILE A 157 16.44 -20.09 9.41
N ILE A 158 15.10 -20.03 9.34
CA ILE A 158 14.24 -20.57 10.39
C ILE A 158 14.44 -22.08 10.57
N PHE A 159 14.44 -22.86 9.49
CA PHE A 159 14.70 -24.31 9.55
C PHE A 159 16.12 -24.58 10.05
N GLY A 160 17.12 -23.83 9.57
CA GLY A 160 18.49 -23.94 10.04
C GLY A 160 18.61 -23.72 11.54
N CYS A 161 18.02 -22.66 12.07
CA CYS A 161 18.05 -22.34 13.51
C CYS A 161 17.36 -23.41 14.37
N ILE A 162 16.20 -23.90 13.94
CA ILE A 162 15.39 -24.85 14.72
C ILE A 162 15.98 -26.25 14.69
N PHE A 163 16.50 -26.67 13.55
CA PHE A 163 17.06 -28.01 13.36
C PHE A 163 18.58 -28.07 13.47
N TYR A 164 19.24 -26.94 13.85
CA TYR A 164 20.68 -26.82 13.93
C TYR A 164 21.35 -27.99 14.68
N ARG A 165 20.84 -28.35 15.87
CA ARG A 165 21.40 -29.46 16.65
C ARG A 165 21.21 -30.81 15.99
N ASP A 166 20.05 -31.05 15.37
CA ASP A 166 19.75 -32.32 14.70
C ASP A 166 20.62 -32.48 13.46
N ILE A 167 20.79 -31.37 12.70
CA ILE A 167 21.66 -31.31 11.51
C ILE A 167 23.12 -31.54 11.91
N LEU A 168 23.61 -30.88 12.98
CA LEU A 168 24.98 -31.07 13.46
C LEU A 168 25.25 -32.50 13.87
N ASN A 169 24.31 -33.14 14.59
CA ASN A 169 24.48 -34.50 15.09
C ASN A 169 24.45 -35.52 13.97
N LYS A 170 23.62 -35.30 12.90
CA LYS A 170 23.44 -36.25 11.79
C LYS A 170 24.53 -36.16 10.73
N PHE A 171 25.01 -34.94 10.44
CA PHE A 171 25.90 -34.72 9.27
C PHE A 171 27.34 -34.37 9.61
N ARG A 172 27.73 -34.24 10.90
CA ARG A 172 29.06 -33.74 11.34
C ARG A 172 29.52 -32.40 10.72
N ILE A 173 28.62 -31.62 10.16
CA ILE A 173 28.88 -30.44 9.31
C ILE A 173 28.82 -29.15 10.17
N LYS A 174 29.82 -28.90 11.02
CA LYS A 174 29.82 -27.70 11.87
C LYS A 174 30.23 -26.41 11.14
N LYS A 175 31.16 -26.50 10.22
CA LYS A 175 31.72 -25.32 9.52
C LYS A 175 30.87 -24.91 8.33
N GLU A 176 30.38 -25.83 7.57
CA GLU A 176 29.67 -25.65 6.29
C GLU A 176 28.33 -24.93 6.48
N ILE A 177 27.57 -25.21 7.53
CA ILE A 177 26.30 -24.52 7.83
C ILE A 177 26.55 -23.02 8.07
N LYS A 178 27.63 -22.67 8.78
CA LYS A 178 28.00 -21.26 8.99
C LYS A 178 28.23 -20.54 7.65
N TYR A 179 28.95 -21.19 6.72
CA TYR A 179 29.19 -20.62 5.38
C TYR A 179 27.91 -20.50 4.55
N ILE A 180 26.99 -21.48 4.63
CA ILE A 180 25.70 -21.42 3.95
C ILE A 180 24.89 -20.22 4.46
N VAL A 181 24.79 -20.01 5.77
CA VAL A 181 24.09 -18.85 6.35
C VAL A 181 24.74 -17.54 5.94
N ILE A 182 26.07 -17.47 5.97
CA ILE A 182 26.82 -16.29 5.50
C ILE A 182 26.55 -16.02 4.02
N CYS A 183 26.58 -17.03 3.16
CA CYS A 183 26.28 -16.89 1.73
C CYS A 183 24.86 -16.37 1.50
N ILE A 184 23.85 -16.88 2.23
CA ILE A 184 22.46 -16.40 2.14
C ILE A 184 22.36 -14.93 2.56
N LEU A 185 23.03 -14.54 3.64
CA LEU A 185 23.07 -13.14 4.10
C LEU A 185 23.74 -12.24 3.04
N ILE A 186 24.85 -12.67 2.47
CA ILE A 186 25.54 -11.93 1.41
C ILE A 186 24.64 -11.79 0.19
N ILE A 187 23.97 -12.86 -0.25
CA ILE A 187 23.04 -12.81 -1.39
C ILE A 187 21.94 -11.80 -1.12
N ASN A 188 21.31 -11.82 0.07
CA ASN A 188 20.26 -10.85 0.42
C ASN A 188 20.79 -9.40 0.45
N ILE A 189 22.00 -9.18 0.98
CA ILE A 189 22.64 -7.85 0.96
C ILE A 189 22.90 -7.42 -0.48
N CYS A 190 23.47 -8.29 -1.33
CA CYS A 190 23.72 -7.99 -2.73
C CYS A 190 22.42 -7.67 -3.50
N LEU A 191 21.34 -8.42 -3.26
CA LEU A 191 20.04 -8.14 -3.86
C LEU A 191 19.49 -6.79 -3.40
N GLY A 192 19.62 -6.46 -2.10
CA GLY A 192 19.23 -5.15 -1.57
C GLY A 192 20.04 -3.99 -2.16
N LEU A 193 21.33 -4.21 -2.44
CA LEU A 193 22.17 -3.22 -3.11
C LEU A 193 21.78 -3.05 -4.59
N ILE A 194 21.47 -4.15 -5.28
CA ILE A 194 21.03 -4.12 -6.69
C ILE A 194 19.70 -3.37 -6.83
N GLU A 195 18.78 -3.49 -5.87
CA GLU A 195 17.53 -2.73 -5.86
C GLU A 195 17.74 -1.21 -5.75
N ASN A 196 18.82 -0.80 -5.09
CA ASN A 196 19.21 0.62 -4.98
C ASN A 196 19.99 1.14 -6.20
N ILE A 197 20.41 0.26 -7.12
CA ILE A 197 20.99 0.68 -8.39
C ILE A 197 19.88 1.29 -9.24
N GLY A 198 20.01 2.58 -9.57
CA GLY A 198 18.99 3.36 -10.26
C GLY A 198 18.47 2.68 -11.53
N ILE A 199 17.22 2.88 -11.81
CA ILE A 199 16.57 2.47 -13.06
C ILE A 199 17.21 3.29 -14.17
N LYS A 200 17.73 2.66 -15.24
CA LYS A 200 18.41 3.40 -16.34
C LYS A 200 17.48 4.33 -17.14
N ASN A 201 16.16 4.07 -17.11
CA ASN A 201 15.14 4.74 -17.89
C ASN A 201 14.12 5.44 -16.98
N LEU A 202 13.51 6.52 -17.46
CA LEU A 202 12.35 7.10 -16.81
C LEU A 202 11.16 6.14 -17.03
N ARG A 203 10.47 5.76 -15.95
CA ARG A 203 9.26 4.95 -16.00
C ARG A 203 8.10 5.71 -15.42
N ILE A 204 7.00 5.74 -16.18
CA ILE A 204 5.75 6.37 -15.80
C ILE A 204 4.69 5.27 -15.82
N TYR A 205 4.07 5.04 -14.66
CA TYR A 205 2.97 4.10 -14.50
C TYR A 205 1.69 4.89 -14.33
N PHE A 206 0.78 4.78 -15.29
CA PHE A 206 -0.56 5.30 -15.19
C PHE A 206 -1.42 4.20 -14.58
N VAL A 207 -1.71 4.35 -13.30
CA VAL A 207 -2.22 3.27 -12.44
C VAL A 207 -3.73 3.16 -12.60
N ASP A 208 -4.23 1.95 -12.75
CA ASP A 208 -5.67 1.68 -12.69
C ASP A 208 -6.12 1.69 -11.21
N VAL A 209 -6.68 2.81 -10.79
CA VAL A 209 -7.27 3.02 -9.46
C VAL A 209 -8.80 2.96 -9.48
N GLY A 210 -9.38 2.47 -10.58
CA GLY A 210 -10.80 2.60 -10.87
C GLY A 210 -11.11 4.00 -11.40
N GLN A 211 -12.16 4.67 -10.86
CA GLN A 211 -12.43 6.06 -11.24
C GLN A 211 -11.40 6.99 -10.58
N GLY A 212 -10.86 7.92 -11.37
CA GLY A 212 -9.87 8.88 -10.91
C GLY A 212 -8.50 8.73 -11.57
N ASP A 213 -7.56 9.56 -11.15
CA ASP A 213 -6.21 9.60 -11.69
C ASP A 213 -5.17 9.17 -10.67
N CYS A 214 -4.21 8.40 -11.11
CA CYS A 214 -3.01 8.11 -10.35
C CYS A 214 -1.83 7.87 -11.29
N THR A 215 -0.77 8.64 -11.15
CA THR A 215 0.45 8.44 -11.92
C THR A 215 1.65 8.30 -11.00
N LEU A 216 2.35 7.18 -11.09
CA LEU A 216 3.61 6.93 -10.40
C LEU A 216 4.77 7.09 -11.38
N ILE A 217 5.76 7.91 -11.03
CA ILE A 217 6.96 8.16 -11.84
C ILE A 217 8.19 7.68 -11.06
N ARG A 218 9.00 6.82 -11.71
CA ARG A 218 10.31 6.39 -11.21
C ARG A 218 11.40 6.95 -12.10
N THR A 219 12.24 7.78 -11.52
CA THR A 219 13.32 8.43 -12.26
C THR A 219 14.57 7.55 -12.37
N PRO A 220 15.49 7.84 -13.29
CA PRO A 220 16.75 7.11 -13.44
C PRO A 220 17.63 7.08 -12.18
N HIS A 221 17.51 8.08 -11.29
CA HIS A 221 18.23 8.11 -10.02
C HIS A 221 17.35 7.62 -8.84
N ASN A 222 16.35 6.79 -9.17
CA ASN A 222 15.50 6.12 -8.20
C ASN A 222 14.61 7.05 -7.34
N LYS A 223 14.37 8.30 -7.81
CA LYS A 223 13.38 9.18 -7.19
C LYS A 223 11.98 8.70 -7.52
N THR A 224 11.08 8.86 -6.58
CA THR A 224 9.67 8.49 -6.69
C THR A 224 8.82 9.74 -6.66
N VAL A 225 8.04 9.95 -7.72
CA VAL A 225 7.03 11.02 -7.80
C VAL A 225 5.67 10.36 -7.97
N ILE A 226 4.69 10.80 -7.21
CA ILE A 226 3.30 10.41 -7.40
C ILE A 226 2.46 11.65 -7.71
N ILE A 227 1.58 11.54 -8.69
CA ILE A 227 0.64 12.60 -9.09
C ILE A 227 -0.75 12.01 -8.97
N ASP A 228 -1.56 12.57 -8.09
CA ASP A 228 -2.87 12.10 -7.71
C ASP A 228 -2.89 10.63 -7.23
N GLY A 229 -4.01 10.13 -6.73
CA GLY A 229 -4.06 8.81 -6.11
C GLY A 229 -5.40 8.11 -6.22
N GLY A 230 -6.31 8.61 -7.08
CA GLY A 230 -7.65 8.06 -7.17
C GLY A 230 -8.46 8.27 -5.89
N GLY A 231 -9.62 7.66 -5.85
CA GLY A 231 -10.52 7.71 -4.70
C GLY A 231 -11.96 7.52 -5.15
N SER A 232 -12.88 7.49 -4.19
CA SER A 232 -14.31 7.41 -4.46
C SER A 232 -15.04 8.47 -3.65
N GLU A 233 -16.02 9.12 -4.25
CA GLU A 233 -16.97 9.98 -3.51
C GLU A 233 -18.01 9.16 -2.73
N LYS A 234 -18.13 7.86 -3.05
CA LYS A 234 -19.08 6.97 -2.40
C LYS A 234 -18.48 6.44 -1.11
N ASP A 235 -19.21 6.62 -0.02
CA ASP A 235 -18.91 6.01 1.30
C ASP A 235 -19.32 4.52 1.27
N ASP A 236 -18.71 3.75 0.38
CA ASP A 236 -18.94 2.31 0.24
C ASP A 236 -17.96 1.48 1.08
N GLY A 237 -17.17 2.14 1.92
CA GLY A 237 -16.13 1.52 2.76
C GLY A 237 -14.92 1.00 1.97
N PHE A 238 -14.79 1.37 0.69
CA PHE A 238 -13.62 1.02 -0.13
C PHE A 238 -12.63 2.19 -0.19
N ASP A 239 -11.59 2.12 0.63
CA ASP A 239 -10.47 3.09 0.58
C ASP A 239 -9.47 2.66 -0.50
N VAL A 240 -9.37 3.45 -1.57
CA VAL A 240 -8.43 3.21 -2.69
C VAL A 240 -6.98 3.28 -2.21
N GLY A 241 -6.67 4.16 -1.25
CA GLY A 241 -5.34 4.30 -0.68
C GLY A 241 -4.91 3.03 0.06
N GLU A 242 -5.80 2.49 0.92
CA GLU A 242 -5.56 1.28 1.69
C GLU A 242 -5.51 0.02 0.82
N LYS A 243 -6.54 -0.15 -0.03
CA LYS A 243 -6.78 -1.44 -0.71
C LYS A 243 -6.11 -1.56 -2.07
N THR A 244 -5.76 -0.45 -2.69
CA THR A 244 -5.16 -0.44 -4.04
C THR A 244 -3.78 0.20 -4.05
N LEU A 245 -3.66 1.47 -3.63
CA LEU A 245 -2.44 2.24 -3.86
C LEU A 245 -1.31 1.84 -2.91
N LEU A 246 -1.59 1.60 -1.62
CA LEU A 246 -0.57 1.14 -0.68
C LEU A 246 0.03 -0.21 -1.09
N PRO A 247 -0.77 -1.28 -1.34
CA PRO A 247 -0.23 -2.55 -1.84
C PRO A 247 0.55 -2.38 -3.14
N TYR A 248 0.04 -1.59 -4.07
CA TYR A 248 0.71 -1.30 -5.35
C TYR A 248 2.11 -0.70 -5.17
N LEU A 249 2.28 0.26 -4.25
CA LEU A 249 3.57 0.86 -3.92
C LEU A 249 4.51 -0.14 -3.24
N LEU A 250 3.97 -0.93 -2.30
CA LEU A 250 4.76 -1.91 -1.53
C LEU A 250 5.21 -3.09 -2.40
N ASP A 251 4.42 -3.51 -3.38
CA ASP A 251 4.80 -4.51 -4.38
C ASP A 251 5.97 -4.03 -5.25
N ARG A 252 6.02 -2.73 -5.53
CA ARG A 252 7.16 -2.08 -6.19
C ARG A 252 8.26 -1.67 -5.23
N ARG A 253 8.17 -2.10 -3.95
CA ARG A 253 9.15 -1.85 -2.89
C ARG A 253 9.33 -0.39 -2.53
N ILE A 254 8.34 0.44 -2.84
CA ILE A 254 8.32 1.87 -2.56
C ILE A 254 7.78 2.08 -1.14
N LYS A 255 8.64 2.54 -0.23
CA LYS A 255 8.28 2.93 1.15
C LYS A 255 8.46 4.41 1.41
N LYS A 256 8.92 5.15 0.41
CA LYS A 256 9.17 6.58 0.48
C LYS A 256 8.81 7.22 -0.85
N ILE A 257 8.15 8.36 -0.77
CA ILE A 257 7.79 9.20 -1.91
C ILE A 257 8.61 10.48 -1.78
N ASP A 258 9.43 10.80 -2.79
CA ASP A 258 10.23 12.03 -2.78
C ASP A 258 9.37 13.25 -3.09
N TYR A 259 8.41 13.13 -4.02
CA TYR A 259 7.46 14.19 -4.38
C TYR A 259 6.06 13.62 -4.57
N MET A 260 5.09 14.26 -3.96
CA MET A 260 3.66 14.00 -4.16
C MET A 260 3.03 15.27 -4.71
N MET A 261 2.46 15.21 -5.91
CA MET A 261 1.72 16.32 -6.51
C MET A 261 0.23 16.04 -6.41
N ILE A 262 -0.52 16.98 -5.90
CA ILE A 262 -1.98 16.95 -5.82
C ILE A 262 -2.49 17.98 -6.80
N SER A 263 -3.12 17.53 -7.89
CA SER A 263 -3.63 18.43 -8.92
C SER A 263 -4.71 19.33 -8.36
N HIS A 264 -5.66 18.75 -7.63
CA HIS A 264 -6.74 19.41 -6.90
C HIS A 264 -7.31 18.50 -5.80
N PHE A 265 -8.30 18.97 -5.03
CA PHE A 265 -8.74 18.29 -3.81
C PHE A 265 -10.08 17.55 -3.94
N ASP A 266 -10.48 17.11 -5.16
CA ASP A 266 -11.62 16.22 -5.34
C ASP A 266 -11.24 14.77 -4.99
N SER A 267 -12.22 14.00 -4.54
CA SER A 267 -11.98 12.68 -3.91
C SER A 267 -11.32 11.69 -4.85
N ASP A 268 -11.63 11.73 -6.15
CA ASP A 268 -11.07 10.85 -7.16
C ASP A 268 -9.63 11.23 -7.61
N HIS A 269 -9.05 12.24 -6.97
CA HIS A 269 -7.64 12.62 -7.12
C HIS A 269 -6.85 12.50 -5.81
N ILE A 270 -7.37 13.07 -4.70
CA ILE A 270 -6.65 13.07 -3.43
C ILE A 270 -6.99 11.87 -2.53
N GLY A 271 -8.15 11.24 -2.72
CA GLY A 271 -8.65 10.25 -1.76
C GLY A 271 -7.63 9.20 -1.35
N GLY A 272 -7.04 8.51 -2.32
CA GLY A 272 -5.99 7.52 -2.07
C GLY A 272 -4.72 8.10 -1.47
N LEU A 273 -4.36 9.36 -1.80
CA LEU A 273 -3.15 9.99 -1.26
C LEU A 273 -3.26 10.33 0.22
N LEU A 274 -4.46 10.57 0.76
CA LEU A 274 -4.65 10.85 2.19
C LEU A 274 -4.17 9.66 3.03
N TYR A 275 -4.58 8.44 2.66
CA TYR A 275 -4.12 7.21 3.32
C TYR A 275 -2.61 7.00 3.16
N ILE A 276 -2.06 7.29 1.98
CA ILE A 276 -0.62 7.20 1.72
C ILE A 276 0.16 8.19 2.58
N LEU A 277 -0.32 9.43 2.72
CA LEU A 277 0.28 10.44 3.58
C LEU A 277 0.34 10.00 5.04
N GLU A 278 -0.63 9.24 5.52
CA GLU A 278 -0.63 8.72 6.88
C GLU A 278 0.37 7.58 7.09
N ASN A 279 0.57 6.72 6.09
CA ASN A 279 1.21 5.42 6.23
C ASN A 279 2.59 5.30 5.58
N ILE A 280 2.94 6.19 4.64
CA ILE A 280 4.25 6.20 3.95
C ILE A 280 4.97 7.53 4.18
N SER A 281 6.29 7.50 4.21
CA SER A 281 7.10 8.71 4.29
C SER A 281 7.03 9.49 2.98
N VAL A 282 6.65 10.77 3.06
CA VAL A 282 6.62 11.71 1.94
C VAL A 282 7.51 12.89 2.29
N ASP A 283 8.46 13.25 1.43
CA ASP A 283 9.37 14.36 1.68
C ASP A 283 8.74 15.70 1.28
N ASN A 284 8.19 15.78 0.06
CA ASN A 284 7.66 17.02 -0.51
C ASN A 284 6.25 16.78 -1.05
N VAL A 285 5.34 17.71 -0.74
CA VAL A 285 3.99 17.75 -1.32
C VAL A 285 3.85 19.04 -2.13
N ILE A 286 3.47 18.90 -3.40
CA ILE A 286 3.27 19.99 -4.34
C ILE A 286 1.77 20.24 -4.47
N ILE A 287 1.32 21.44 -4.16
CA ILE A 287 -0.08 21.88 -4.26
C ILE A 287 -0.16 23.28 -4.85
N SER A 288 -1.32 23.66 -5.37
CA SER A 288 -1.62 25.03 -5.77
C SER A 288 -2.47 25.75 -4.72
N LYS A 289 -2.65 27.05 -4.89
CA LYS A 289 -3.57 27.85 -4.12
C LYS A 289 -4.99 27.31 -4.23
N GLN A 290 -5.66 27.13 -3.09
CA GLN A 290 -7.02 26.58 -3.06
C GLN A 290 -8.05 27.69 -2.97
N GLY A 291 -9.01 27.70 -3.89
CA GLY A 291 -10.12 28.65 -3.91
C GLY A 291 -11.26 28.29 -2.96
N LYS A 292 -11.35 27.03 -2.52
CA LYS A 292 -12.37 26.51 -1.61
C LYS A 292 -11.75 25.57 -0.58
N MET A 293 -12.17 25.72 0.66
CA MET A 293 -11.82 24.81 1.75
C MET A 293 -12.72 23.57 1.71
N SER A 294 -12.33 22.56 0.93
CA SER A 294 -13.03 21.27 0.88
C SER A 294 -12.76 20.44 2.15
N ALA A 295 -13.59 19.43 2.42
CA ALA A 295 -13.37 18.49 3.51
C ALA A 295 -12.00 17.79 3.37
N ASN A 296 -11.67 17.34 2.15
CA ASN A 296 -10.39 16.70 1.81
C ASN A 296 -9.19 17.62 2.06
N TYR A 297 -9.29 18.91 1.71
CA TYR A 297 -8.22 19.87 1.98
C TYR A 297 -8.03 20.12 3.49
N ASN A 298 -9.11 20.18 4.25
CA ASN A 298 -9.03 20.32 5.70
C ASN A 298 -8.42 19.06 6.34
N TYR A 299 -8.80 17.86 5.88
CA TYR A 299 -8.21 16.61 6.36
C TYR A 299 -6.72 16.53 6.01
N PHE A 300 -6.34 16.85 4.77
CA PHE A 300 -4.94 16.98 4.35
C PHE A 300 -4.14 17.89 5.29
N LYS A 301 -4.66 19.12 5.59
CA LYS A 301 -3.99 20.04 6.52
C LYS A 301 -3.78 19.44 7.91
N ASN A 302 -4.71 18.65 8.39
CA ASN A 302 -4.58 18.00 9.68
C ASN A 302 -3.48 16.93 9.66
N ILE A 303 -3.38 16.14 8.61
CA ILE A 303 -2.32 15.14 8.44
C ILE A 303 -0.94 15.80 8.43
N ILE A 304 -0.75 16.85 7.63
CA ILE A 304 0.58 17.47 7.47
C ILE A 304 1.04 18.24 8.72
N LYS A 305 0.13 18.80 9.54
CA LYS A 305 0.49 19.49 10.80
C LYS A 305 1.32 18.64 11.75
N GLY A 306 1.09 17.31 11.76
CA GLY A 306 1.79 16.35 12.63
C GLY A 306 3.05 15.75 12.03
N LYS A 307 3.37 16.10 10.77
CA LYS A 307 4.46 15.46 10.00
C LYS A 307 5.47 16.48 9.49
N LYS A 308 6.74 16.05 9.38
CA LYS A 308 7.82 16.86 8.77
C LYS A 308 7.76 16.72 7.24
N ILE A 309 6.73 17.27 6.62
CA ILE A 309 6.53 17.25 5.17
C ILE A 309 6.76 18.68 4.65
N ASN A 310 7.59 18.83 3.62
CA ASN A 310 7.77 20.10 2.95
C ASN A 310 6.62 20.35 1.96
N VAL A 311 5.84 21.41 2.16
CA VAL A 311 4.74 21.78 1.27
C VAL A 311 5.21 22.87 0.32
N ILE A 312 5.20 22.57 -0.97
CA ILE A 312 5.60 23.46 -2.06
C ILE A 312 4.33 24.01 -2.71
N MET A 313 4.06 25.28 -2.48
CA MET A 313 2.96 25.97 -3.17
C MET A 313 3.45 26.42 -4.54
N VAL A 314 2.73 26.01 -5.59
CA VAL A 314 3.10 26.33 -6.98
C VAL A 314 2.01 27.11 -7.70
N LYS A 315 2.45 27.89 -8.66
CA LYS A 315 1.61 28.65 -9.61
C LYS A 315 2.25 28.65 -11.00
N GLU A 316 1.53 29.15 -11.96
CA GLU A 316 2.02 29.33 -13.32
C GLU A 316 3.36 30.07 -13.36
N GLY A 317 4.28 29.53 -14.18
CA GLY A 317 5.65 30.03 -14.33
C GLY A 317 6.68 29.38 -13.42
N ASP A 318 6.24 28.68 -12.36
CA ASP A 318 7.16 27.97 -11.46
C ASP A 318 7.74 26.73 -12.13
N ARG A 319 8.94 26.35 -11.65
CA ARG A 319 9.63 25.12 -12.05
C ARG A 319 10.02 24.30 -10.83
N VAL A 320 9.67 23.02 -10.84
CA VAL A 320 10.01 22.06 -9.78
C VAL A 320 10.94 21.00 -10.33
N HIS A 321 12.19 20.98 -9.87
CA HIS A 321 13.15 19.94 -10.19
C HIS A 321 12.93 18.74 -9.28
N VAL A 322 12.69 17.56 -9.86
CA VAL A 322 12.45 16.32 -9.10
C VAL A 322 13.64 15.36 -9.18
N ASP A 323 14.47 15.48 -10.24
CA ASP A 323 15.69 14.71 -10.40
C ASP A 323 16.64 15.47 -11.35
N LYS A 324 17.84 14.96 -11.55
CA LYS A 324 18.79 15.49 -12.53
C LYS A 324 18.18 15.45 -13.92
N ASN A 325 18.05 16.61 -14.57
CA ASN A 325 17.45 16.79 -15.90
C ASN A 325 15.96 16.37 -16.00
N ILE A 326 15.26 16.24 -14.86
CA ILE A 326 13.82 15.99 -14.82
C ILE A 326 13.15 17.05 -13.96
N TYR A 327 12.22 17.78 -14.57
CA TYR A 327 11.53 18.88 -13.90
C TYR A 327 10.12 19.04 -14.45
N PHE A 328 9.27 19.67 -13.66
CA PHE A 328 7.95 20.13 -14.04
C PHE A 328 7.96 21.64 -14.26
N ASP A 329 7.48 22.09 -15.41
CA ASP A 329 7.05 23.47 -15.62
C ASP A 329 5.57 23.55 -15.28
N ILE A 330 5.21 24.45 -14.37
CA ILE A 330 3.82 24.69 -13.99
C ILE A 330 3.22 25.68 -14.98
N LEU A 331 2.20 25.22 -15.70
CA LEU A 331 1.52 25.99 -16.73
C LEU A 331 0.25 26.68 -16.23
N PHE A 332 -0.32 26.17 -15.11
CA PHE A 332 -1.52 26.67 -14.46
C PHE A 332 -1.62 26.07 -13.03
N PRO A 333 -2.34 26.67 -12.03
CA PRO A 333 -3.14 27.89 -12.12
C PRO A 333 -2.33 29.17 -11.99
N GLU A 334 -2.95 30.30 -12.36
CA GLU A 334 -2.44 31.65 -12.09
C GLU A 334 -2.76 32.10 -10.65
N ASP A 335 -2.28 33.27 -10.23
CA ASP A 335 -2.59 33.83 -8.92
C ASP A 335 -4.09 34.15 -8.74
N THR A 336 -4.76 34.54 -9.85
CA THR A 336 -6.20 34.77 -9.89
C THR A 336 -6.93 33.49 -10.25
N LEU A 337 -7.71 32.98 -9.31
CA LEU A 337 -8.43 31.71 -9.48
C LEU A 337 -9.72 31.89 -10.26
N ILE A 338 -10.10 30.85 -11.00
CA ILE A 338 -11.40 30.74 -11.69
C ILE A 338 -12.47 30.35 -10.66
N ASN A 339 -13.59 31.10 -10.62
CA ASN A 339 -14.67 30.84 -9.67
C ASN A 339 -15.64 29.73 -10.12
N SER A 340 -15.72 29.45 -11.44
CA SER A 340 -16.57 28.39 -11.99
C SER A 340 -15.91 27.05 -11.77
N ASN A 341 -16.60 26.07 -11.20
CA ASN A 341 -16.08 24.77 -10.81
C ASN A 341 -14.68 24.90 -10.18
N ILE A 342 -14.64 25.62 -9.04
CA ILE A 342 -13.44 26.20 -8.47
C ILE A 342 -12.35 25.17 -8.14
N LEU A 343 -12.71 23.92 -7.84
CA LEU A 343 -11.74 22.85 -7.57
C LEU A 343 -11.10 22.39 -8.88
N ASN A 344 -11.90 21.96 -9.85
CA ASN A 344 -11.43 21.42 -11.11
C ASN A 344 -10.70 22.47 -11.95
N ASN A 345 -11.33 23.64 -12.17
CA ASN A 345 -10.76 24.67 -13.02
C ASN A 345 -9.51 25.35 -12.47
N ASN A 346 -9.10 25.04 -11.25
CA ASN A 346 -7.82 25.49 -10.69
C ASN A 346 -6.86 24.32 -10.37
N SER A 347 -7.05 23.19 -11.06
CA SER A 347 -6.11 22.07 -11.02
C SER A 347 -4.73 22.52 -11.49
N ILE A 348 -3.68 21.92 -10.91
CA ILE A 348 -2.31 22.09 -11.41
C ILE A 348 -2.22 21.49 -12.83
N VAL A 349 -1.86 22.33 -13.80
CA VAL A 349 -1.41 21.88 -15.09
C VAL A 349 0.10 21.92 -15.12
N ALA A 350 0.72 20.75 -15.19
CA ALA A 350 2.16 20.60 -15.11
C ALA A 350 2.72 19.86 -16.32
N LYS A 351 3.84 20.35 -16.86
CA LYS A 351 4.55 19.72 -17.96
C LYS A 351 5.86 19.13 -17.46
N LEU A 352 5.92 17.80 -17.43
CA LEU A 352 7.13 17.04 -17.18
C LEU A 352 8.06 17.10 -18.38
N HIS A 353 9.34 17.34 -18.14
CA HIS A 353 10.39 17.28 -19.14
C HIS A 353 11.40 16.19 -18.82
N TYR A 354 11.70 15.37 -19.81
CA TYR A 354 12.79 14.42 -19.78
C TYR A 354 13.41 14.25 -21.17
N ASN A 355 14.63 14.77 -21.36
CA ASN A 355 15.31 14.80 -22.65
C ASN A 355 14.45 15.48 -23.75
N LYS A 356 14.12 14.75 -24.83
CA LYS A 356 13.31 15.23 -25.94
C LYS A 356 11.80 14.97 -25.76
N VAL A 357 11.42 14.26 -24.69
CA VAL A 357 10.04 13.86 -24.39
C VAL A 357 9.44 14.78 -23.36
N SER A 358 8.21 15.15 -23.55
CA SER A 358 7.45 15.86 -22.52
C SER A 358 6.07 15.23 -22.33
N MET A 359 5.53 15.36 -21.12
CA MET A 359 4.19 14.93 -20.77
C MET A 359 3.46 16.04 -20.03
N ILE A 360 2.26 16.36 -20.45
CA ILE A 360 1.39 17.33 -19.78
C ILE A 360 0.36 16.56 -18.95
N PHE A 361 0.28 16.93 -17.67
CA PHE A 361 -0.75 16.56 -16.72
C PHE A 361 -1.70 17.73 -16.59
N THR A 362 -2.98 17.52 -16.81
CA THR A 362 -3.98 18.60 -16.90
C THR A 362 -4.90 18.64 -15.66
N GLY A 363 -4.80 17.67 -14.74
CA GLY A 363 -5.83 17.52 -13.72
C GLY A 363 -7.22 17.46 -14.36
N ASP A 364 -8.17 18.15 -13.77
CA ASP A 364 -9.56 18.15 -14.21
C ASP A 364 -10.04 19.53 -14.71
N ILE A 365 -9.12 20.29 -15.31
CA ILE A 365 -9.49 21.56 -15.94
C ILE A 365 -10.56 21.37 -16.99
N GLU A 366 -11.45 22.35 -17.09
CA GLU A 366 -12.50 22.42 -18.09
C GLU A 366 -12.21 23.52 -19.11
N SER A 367 -13.09 23.66 -20.10
CA SER A 367 -12.94 24.57 -21.23
C SER A 367 -12.66 26.03 -20.85
N ILE A 368 -13.09 26.48 -19.67
CA ILE A 368 -12.83 27.85 -19.16
C ILE A 368 -11.34 28.03 -18.86
N ALA A 369 -10.76 27.09 -18.09
CA ALA A 369 -9.34 27.09 -17.78
C ALA A 369 -8.48 26.85 -19.04
N GLU A 370 -8.92 25.91 -19.91
CA GLU A 370 -8.25 25.66 -21.18
C GLU A 370 -8.15 26.93 -22.04
N LYS A 371 -9.23 27.73 -22.13
CA LYS A 371 -9.22 29.01 -22.86
C LYS A 371 -8.23 30.02 -22.26
N GLN A 372 -8.10 30.10 -20.94
CA GLN A 372 -7.10 30.97 -20.32
C GLN A 372 -5.68 30.51 -20.67
N ILE A 373 -5.40 29.20 -20.59
CA ILE A 373 -4.12 28.62 -20.98
C ILE A 373 -3.82 28.89 -22.46
N ILE A 374 -4.81 28.73 -23.36
CA ILE A 374 -4.68 29.04 -24.78
C ILE A 374 -4.29 30.48 -24.98
N ASN A 375 -5.05 31.43 -24.41
CA ASN A 375 -4.81 32.86 -24.57
C ASN A 375 -3.38 33.26 -24.13
N LYS A 376 -2.86 32.59 -23.12
CA LYS A 376 -1.52 32.87 -22.59
C LYS A 376 -0.40 32.30 -23.47
N TYR A 377 -0.59 31.11 -23.99
CA TYR A 377 0.49 30.36 -24.64
C TYR A 377 0.32 30.24 -26.17
N VAL A 378 -0.75 30.80 -26.75
CA VAL A 378 -0.90 30.86 -28.21
C VAL A 378 0.31 31.58 -28.85
N GLY A 379 0.79 31.06 -29.96
CA GLY A 379 2.03 31.54 -30.61
C GLY A 379 3.33 31.05 -30.00
N THR A 380 3.27 30.30 -28.92
CA THR A 380 4.44 29.64 -28.30
C THR A 380 4.42 28.13 -28.51
N LYS A 381 5.59 27.47 -28.30
CA LYS A 381 5.67 26.00 -28.28
C LYS A 381 5.54 25.40 -26.89
N LYS A 382 5.17 26.19 -25.88
CA LYS A 382 5.15 25.73 -24.48
C LYS A 382 4.16 24.60 -24.24
N LEU A 383 3.01 24.61 -24.95
CA LEU A 383 1.99 23.56 -24.82
C LEU A 383 2.27 22.30 -25.65
N LYS A 384 3.18 22.34 -26.63
CA LYS A 384 3.47 21.14 -27.43
C LYS A 384 4.00 20.02 -26.55
N THR A 385 3.45 18.82 -26.64
CA THR A 385 3.81 17.68 -25.80
C THR A 385 3.79 16.37 -26.57
N THR A 386 4.55 15.39 -26.10
CA THR A 386 4.55 14.02 -26.67
C THR A 386 3.42 13.20 -26.05
N ILE A 387 3.20 13.36 -24.73
CA ILE A 387 2.23 12.57 -23.98
C ILE A 387 1.27 13.55 -23.28
N LEU A 388 -0.01 13.25 -23.32
CA LEU A 388 -1.06 14.01 -22.65
C LEU A 388 -1.83 13.13 -21.68
N LYS A 389 -1.91 13.49 -20.42
CA LYS A 389 -3.01 13.05 -19.55
C LYS A 389 -4.22 13.91 -19.91
N VAL A 390 -5.26 13.27 -20.43
CA VAL A 390 -6.48 13.95 -20.91
C VAL A 390 -7.24 14.56 -19.74
N ALA A 391 -7.67 15.80 -19.87
CA ALA A 391 -8.32 16.53 -18.80
C ALA A 391 -9.68 15.90 -18.41
N HIS A 392 -9.94 15.89 -17.10
CA HIS A 392 -11.23 15.52 -16.49
C HIS A 392 -11.76 14.17 -17.02
N HIS A 393 -10.87 13.17 -17.04
CA HIS A 393 -11.16 11.79 -17.50
C HIS A 393 -11.79 11.70 -18.89
N GLY A 394 -11.59 12.72 -19.72
CA GLY A 394 -12.24 12.85 -21.03
C GLY A 394 -13.69 13.35 -20.96
N SER A 395 -14.02 14.20 -19.98
CA SER A 395 -15.32 14.87 -19.88
C SER A 395 -15.66 15.68 -21.13
N LYS A 396 -16.95 15.77 -21.45
CA LYS A 396 -17.43 16.64 -22.55
C LYS A 396 -17.10 18.11 -22.36
N SER A 397 -16.89 18.57 -21.12
CA SER A 397 -16.56 19.95 -20.77
C SER A 397 -15.08 20.29 -20.96
N SER A 398 -14.24 19.32 -21.30
CA SER A 398 -12.77 19.47 -21.36
C SER A 398 -12.18 19.03 -22.71
N SER A 399 -10.87 19.22 -22.83
CA SER A 399 -10.08 18.82 -24.00
C SER A 399 -10.65 19.38 -25.31
N ILE A 400 -10.90 20.72 -25.37
CA ILE A 400 -11.42 21.39 -26.55
C ILE A 400 -10.42 21.33 -27.70
N GLN A 401 -10.92 21.35 -28.96
CA GLN A 401 -10.07 21.19 -30.13
C GLN A 401 -8.93 22.19 -30.20
N SER A 402 -9.16 23.43 -29.78
CA SER A 402 -8.12 24.48 -29.81
C SER A 402 -6.94 24.23 -28.91
N ILE A 403 -7.14 23.66 -27.69
CA ILE A 403 -6.01 23.32 -26.83
C ILE A 403 -5.27 22.07 -27.36
N LEU A 404 -6.00 21.08 -27.85
CA LEU A 404 -5.41 19.89 -28.45
C LEU A 404 -4.56 20.23 -29.69
N ASN A 405 -4.98 21.18 -30.51
CA ASN A 405 -4.22 21.68 -31.64
C ASN A 405 -2.88 22.35 -31.25
N LEU A 406 -2.81 22.95 -30.06
CA LEU A 406 -1.56 23.51 -29.52
C LEU A 406 -0.69 22.44 -28.87
N MET A 407 -1.29 21.43 -28.23
CA MET A 407 -0.59 20.36 -27.54
C MET A 407 -0.02 19.32 -28.49
N GLN A 408 -0.74 18.94 -29.54
CA GLN A 408 -0.36 17.96 -30.56
C GLN A 408 0.21 16.67 -29.95
N PRO A 409 -0.53 15.98 -29.07
CA PRO A 409 0.01 14.80 -28.40
C PRO A 409 0.10 13.61 -29.34
N GLU A 410 1.18 12.84 -29.28
CA GLU A 410 1.31 11.53 -29.94
C GLU A 410 0.60 10.42 -29.17
N ILE A 411 0.55 10.56 -27.83
CA ILE A 411 -0.05 9.60 -26.90
C ILE A 411 -0.98 10.34 -25.96
N ALA A 412 -2.20 9.84 -25.78
CA ALA A 412 -3.17 10.31 -24.80
C ALA A 412 -3.50 9.22 -23.78
N LEU A 413 -3.47 9.58 -22.50
CA LEU A 413 -3.79 8.71 -21.37
C LEU A 413 -5.09 9.19 -20.72
N ILE A 414 -6.01 8.27 -20.44
CA ILE A 414 -7.29 8.56 -19.81
C ILE A 414 -7.46 7.65 -18.58
N GLY A 415 -7.49 8.23 -17.40
CA GLY A 415 -7.84 7.55 -16.15
C GLY A 415 -9.34 7.45 -16.01
N VAL A 416 -9.89 6.25 -16.04
CA VAL A 416 -11.34 6.04 -15.99
C VAL A 416 -11.67 4.63 -15.52
N GLY A 417 -12.66 4.51 -14.65
CA GLY A 417 -13.12 3.22 -14.16
C GLY A 417 -14.05 2.50 -15.14
N SER A 418 -13.91 1.19 -15.28
CA SER A 418 -14.74 0.35 -16.16
C SER A 418 -16.23 0.38 -15.83
N LYS A 419 -16.58 0.74 -14.59
CA LYS A 419 -17.97 0.87 -14.10
C LYS A 419 -18.35 2.32 -13.80
N ASN A 420 -17.68 3.31 -14.45
CA ASN A 420 -18.02 4.70 -14.18
C ASN A 420 -19.44 5.04 -14.66
N THR A 421 -20.11 5.88 -13.89
CA THR A 421 -21.48 6.33 -14.17
C THR A 421 -21.55 7.73 -14.80
N PHE A 422 -20.38 8.37 -15.02
CA PHE A 422 -20.26 9.75 -15.50
C PHE A 422 -20.30 9.83 -17.03
N GLY A 423 -20.27 8.71 -17.75
CA GLY A 423 -20.20 8.67 -19.19
C GLY A 423 -18.85 9.12 -19.75
N HIS A 424 -17.77 8.95 -18.97
CA HIS A 424 -16.40 9.23 -19.40
C HIS A 424 -15.72 7.98 -19.95
N PRO A 425 -14.81 8.13 -20.94
CA PRO A 425 -14.57 9.35 -21.72
C PRO A 425 -15.69 9.62 -22.72
N ASN A 426 -16.02 10.89 -22.93
CA ASN A 426 -17.05 11.30 -23.89
C ASN A 426 -16.60 11.00 -25.34
N SER A 427 -17.54 10.54 -26.18
CA SER A 427 -17.26 10.17 -27.57
C SER A 427 -16.64 11.32 -28.37
N GLY A 428 -17.10 12.55 -28.16
CA GLY A 428 -16.56 13.71 -28.85
C GLY A 428 -15.10 14.02 -28.50
N VAL A 429 -14.65 13.71 -27.23
CA VAL A 429 -13.23 13.82 -26.86
C VAL A 429 -12.41 12.76 -27.58
N LEU A 430 -12.91 11.52 -27.61
CA LEU A 430 -12.23 10.42 -28.31
C LEU A 430 -12.12 10.70 -29.81
N GLU A 431 -13.16 11.26 -30.43
CA GLU A 431 -13.18 11.63 -31.85
C GLU A 431 -12.14 12.71 -32.17
N ARG A 432 -12.08 13.79 -31.34
CA ARG A 432 -11.04 14.83 -31.48
C ARG A 432 -9.62 14.28 -31.45
N LEU A 433 -9.33 13.38 -30.51
CA LEU A 433 -8.02 12.75 -30.38
C LEU A 433 -7.73 11.80 -31.56
N LYS A 434 -8.70 11.01 -31.98
CA LYS A 434 -8.56 10.11 -33.17
C LYS A 434 -8.31 10.89 -34.47
N ASN A 435 -9.00 12.00 -34.66
CA ASN A 435 -8.83 12.86 -35.85
C ASN A 435 -7.43 13.51 -35.91
N MET A 436 -6.71 13.53 -34.76
CA MET A 436 -5.32 13.97 -34.67
C MET A 436 -4.32 12.81 -34.76
N GLU A 437 -4.76 11.60 -35.05
CA GLU A 437 -3.96 10.38 -35.10
C GLU A 437 -3.25 10.05 -33.76
N THR A 438 -3.77 10.59 -32.63
CA THR A 438 -3.24 10.37 -31.31
C THR A 438 -3.52 8.94 -30.83
N LYS A 439 -2.51 8.23 -30.36
CA LYS A 439 -2.68 6.89 -29.76
C LYS A 439 -3.34 7.04 -28.37
N ILE A 440 -4.51 6.46 -28.20
CA ILE A 440 -5.30 6.57 -26.97
C ILE A 440 -5.14 5.29 -26.14
N TYR A 441 -4.77 5.46 -24.86
CA TYR A 441 -4.77 4.41 -23.87
C TYR A 441 -5.68 4.79 -22.71
N ARG A 442 -6.47 3.80 -22.22
CA ARG A 442 -7.48 4.01 -21.19
C ARG A 442 -7.35 2.94 -20.11
N THR A 443 -7.42 3.33 -18.83
CA THR A 443 -7.30 2.37 -17.73
C THR A 443 -8.42 1.34 -17.68
N ASP A 444 -9.64 1.68 -18.09
CA ASP A 444 -10.76 0.74 -18.15
C ASP A 444 -10.63 -0.34 -19.24
N ASN A 445 -9.85 -0.09 -20.29
CA ASN A 445 -9.61 -1.03 -21.39
C ASN A 445 -8.25 -1.73 -21.28
N ASN A 446 -7.22 -1.01 -20.85
CA ASN A 446 -5.83 -1.44 -20.88
C ASN A 446 -5.29 -1.82 -19.51
N GLY A 447 -6.08 -1.60 -18.43
CA GLY A 447 -5.56 -1.68 -17.06
C GLY A 447 -4.44 -0.67 -16.82
N GLU A 448 -3.42 -1.04 -16.04
CA GLU A 448 -2.22 -0.21 -15.88
C GLU A 448 -1.49 0.00 -17.21
N ILE A 449 -1.04 1.24 -17.46
CA ILE A 449 -0.26 1.62 -18.63
C ILE A 449 1.12 2.04 -18.17
N GLU A 450 2.16 1.30 -18.56
CA GLU A 450 3.55 1.63 -18.29
C GLU A 450 4.19 2.29 -19.51
N ILE A 451 4.79 3.44 -19.30
CA ILE A 451 5.58 4.16 -20.31
C ILE A 451 7.03 4.19 -19.87
N GLU A 452 7.88 3.59 -20.64
CA GLU A 452 9.34 3.61 -20.42
C GLU A 452 10.01 4.53 -21.46
N ILE A 453 10.81 5.48 -20.96
CA ILE A 453 11.51 6.47 -21.78
C ILE A 453 13.01 6.33 -21.52
N ASN A 454 13.76 5.96 -22.52
CA ASN A 454 15.21 5.82 -22.38
C ASN A 454 15.95 7.15 -22.52
N SER A 455 17.27 7.14 -22.27
CA SER A 455 18.12 8.33 -22.34
C SER A 455 18.15 8.99 -23.73
N LYS A 456 17.82 8.27 -24.81
CA LYS A 456 17.74 8.78 -26.19
C LYS A 456 16.36 9.35 -26.53
N GLY A 457 15.39 9.28 -25.60
CA GLY A 457 14.00 9.72 -25.82
C GLY A 457 13.11 8.70 -26.55
N LYS A 458 13.55 7.44 -26.72
CA LYS A 458 12.70 6.39 -27.28
C LYS A 458 11.65 5.96 -26.24
N ILE A 459 10.39 5.96 -26.64
CA ILE A 459 9.25 5.60 -25.83
C ILE A 459 8.84 4.16 -26.13
N LYS A 460 8.59 3.40 -25.07
CA LYS A 460 7.95 2.09 -25.10
C LYS A 460 6.72 2.12 -24.21
N VAL A 461 5.57 1.69 -24.72
CA VAL A 461 4.33 1.58 -23.98
C VAL A 461 4.00 0.11 -23.79
N ASN A 462 3.73 -0.30 -22.57
CA ASN A 462 3.23 -1.62 -22.21
C ASN A 462 1.90 -1.45 -21.46
N THR A 463 0.96 -2.37 -21.67
CA THR A 463 -0.34 -2.37 -21.00
C THR A 463 -0.53 -3.69 -20.26
N LYS A 464 -1.27 -3.68 -19.16
CA LYS A 464 -1.54 -4.88 -18.36
C LYS A 464 -2.61 -5.77 -19.01
N ILE A 465 -3.52 -5.14 -19.75
CA ILE A 465 -4.57 -5.78 -20.56
C ILE A 465 -4.32 -5.36 -21.99
N ASN A 466 -4.28 -6.32 -22.92
CA ASN A 466 -4.07 -6.10 -24.35
C ASN A 466 -5.37 -5.78 -25.08
#